data_3f561595133c6073a5a988de7dae9d30
#
_entry.id   3f561595133c6073a5a988de7dae9d30
#
_cell.length_a   1.000
_cell.length_b   1.000
_cell.length_c   1.000
_cell.angle_alpha   90.00
_cell.angle_beta   90.00
_cell.angle_gamma   90.00
#
_symmetry.space_group_name_H-M   'P 1'
#
loop_
_entity.id
_entity.type
_entity.pdbx_description
1 polymer ?
#
loop_
_entity_poly.entity_id
_entity_poly.type
_entity_poly.pdbx_seq_one_letter_code
_entity_poly.pdbx_strand_id
1 'polypeptide(L)'
;MKKYLRIIALMLALLTIPTALLSCDRSYDEEEVKAAAEELVLLSVPLNEIYYGKGIEYKSDISTSDGNYFEASYTSLKKFGIETIDDLVNMTTRVYTSDYSNDIFETKIGGVYSGEGSFELSRYYQKKDPLSGENICIMVYSLAKVYLEDEVAYDFSGMTVLGSKGERVFVEIPYTVKTKDGKTQKSSIKIGLIEEECGWRLDSPTYAKYNEYLDYYNDLQNKK
;
A
#
# COMPACT_ATOMS: atom_id res chain seq x y z
N MET A 1 14.85 -0.58 -63.10
CA MET A 1 14.44 -1.62 -62.16
C MET A 1 15.40 -1.80 -60.97
N LYS A 2 16.72 -1.95 -61.13
CA LYS A 2 17.66 -2.18 -60.02
C LYS A 2 17.71 -1.05 -58.94
N LYS A 3 17.44 0.21 -59.28
CA LYS A 3 17.42 1.33 -58.33
C LYS A 3 16.18 1.30 -57.39
N TYR A 4 15.02 0.94 -57.92
CA TYR A 4 13.79 0.84 -57.13
C TYR A 4 13.82 -0.35 -56.16
N LEU A 5 14.44 -1.46 -56.56
CA LEU A 5 14.61 -2.63 -55.67
C LEU A 5 15.47 -2.31 -54.45
N ARG A 6 16.51 -1.46 -54.59
CA ARG A 6 17.35 -1.03 -53.46
C ARG A 6 16.62 -0.09 -52.50
N ILE A 7 15.76 0.78 -53.03
CA ILE A 7 14.95 1.69 -52.19
C ILE A 7 13.88 0.90 -51.41
N ILE A 8 13.24 -0.08 -52.07
CA ILE A 8 12.26 -0.96 -51.39
C ILE A 8 12.94 -1.83 -50.34
N ALA A 9 14.13 -2.36 -50.60
CA ALA A 9 14.89 -3.12 -49.60
C ALA A 9 15.34 -2.24 -48.41
N LEU A 10 15.68 -0.96 -48.66
CA LEU A 10 16.03 -0.03 -47.60
C LEU A 10 14.81 0.38 -46.75
N MET A 11 13.65 0.57 -47.39
CA MET A 11 12.37 0.84 -46.70
C MET A 11 11.89 -0.36 -45.86
N LEU A 12 12.03 -1.58 -46.40
CA LEU A 12 11.72 -2.81 -45.64
C LEU A 12 12.69 -3.01 -44.47
N ALA A 13 13.98 -2.69 -44.59
CA ALA A 13 14.95 -2.76 -43.52
C ALA A 13 14.70 -1.71 -42.44
N LEU A 14 14.13 -0.54 -42.76
CA LEU A 14 13.69 0.49 -41.81
C LEU A 14 12.37 0.12 -41.10
N LEU A 15 11.53 -0.70 -41.73
CA LEU A 15 10.29 -1.21 -41.13
C LEU A 15 10.51 -2.45 -40.24
N THR A 16 11.68 -3.08 -40.31
CA THR A 16 12.10 -4.18 -39.41
C THR A 16 13.02 -3.70 -38.31
N ILE A 17 13.05 -2.41 -37.98
CA ILE A 17 13.56 -1.98 -36.66
C ILE A 17 12.63 -2.67 -35.67
N PRO A 18 13.13 -3.67 -34.94
CA PRO A 18 12.27 -4.46 -34.11
C PRO A 18 11.62 -3.55 -33.08
N THR A 19 10.31 -3.66 -32.92
CA THR A 19 9.54 -3.15 -31.80
C THR A 19 10.06 -3.64 -30.46
N ALA A 20 11.16 -4.39 -30.44
CA ALA A 20 11.95 -4.82 -29.29
C ALA A 20 12.67 -3.67 -28.54
N LEU A 21 12.67 -2.43 -29.06
CA LEU A 21 13.29 -1.29 -28.37
C LEU A 21 12.30 -0.45 -27.54
N LEU A 22 11.04 -0.86 -27.42
CA LEU A 22 10.03 -0.18 -26.59
C LEU A 22 9.60 -0.96 -25.33
N SER A 23 10.15 -2.13 -25.10
CA SER A 23 10.11 -2.78 -23.79
C SER A 23 11.40 -2.40 -23.06
N CYS A 24 11.42 -1.25 -22.42
CA CYS A 24 12.30 -1.05 -21.27
C CYS A 24 11.77 -1.95 -20.14
N ASP A 25 11.84 -3.26 -20.33
CA ASP A 25 11.76 -4.18 -19.21
C ASP A 25 13.04 -3.94 -18.41
N ARG A 26 12.90 -3.26 -17.29
CA ARG A 26 13.97 -3.08 -16.33
C ARG A 26 14.44 -4.49 -15.92
N SER A 27 15.71 -4.80 -16.09
CA SER A 27 16.25 -6.06 -15.59
C SER A 27 16.31 -5.98 -14.08
N TYR A 28 15.65 -6.86 -13.40
CA TYR A 28 15.67 -7.03 -11.95
C TYR A 28 16.17 -8.44 -11.59
N ASP A 29 16.76 -8.56 -10.41
CA ASP A 29 17.08 -9.86 -9.83
C ASP A 29 15.83 -10.42 -9.13
N GLU A 30 15.33 -11.57 -9.57
CA GLU A 30 14.13 -12.19 -9.01
C GLU A 30 14.28 -12.52 -7.52
N GLU A 31 15.47 -12.92 -7.08
CA GLU A 31 15.71 -13.26 -5.67
C GLU A 31 15.74 -12.00 -4.81
N GLU A 32 16.28 -10.88 -5.32
CA GLU A 32 16.22 -9.59 -4.67
C GLU A 32 14.77 -9.09 -4.54
N VAL A 33 13.98 -9.20 -5.63
CA VAL A 33 12.56 -8.81 -5.62
C VAL A 33 11.77 -9.65 -4.62
N LYS A 34 12.00 -10.95 -4.54
CA LYS A 34 11.33 -11.83 -3.56
C LYS A 34 11.70 -11.47 -2.13
N ALA A 35 12.99 -11.24 -1.87
CA ALA A 35 13.44 -10.83 -0.55
C ALA A 35 12.82 -9.50 -0.12
N ALA A 36 12.78 -8.51 -1.02
CA ALA A 36 12.13 -7.24 -0.77
C ALA A 36 10.61 -7.38 -0.56
N ALA A 37 9.95 -8.22 -1.36
CA ALA A 37 8.52 -8.49 -1.22
C ALA A 37 8.19 -9.11 0.15
N GLU A 38 8.95 -10.10 0.60
CA GLU A 38 8.78 -10.72 1.92
C GLU A 38 8.95 -9.68 3.04
N GLU A 39 10.05 -8.92 3.03
CA GLU A 39 10.32 -7.89 4.04
C GLU A 39 9.18 -6.84 4.09
N LEU A 40 8.80 -6.28 2.93
CA LEU A 40 7.81 -5.22 2.85
C LEU A 40 6.41 -5.71 3.24
N VAL A 41 6.02 -6.94 2.87
CA VAL A 41 4.76 -7.54 3.28
C VAL A 41 4.73 -7.72 4.79
N LEU A 42 5.81 -8.22 5.40
CA LEU A 42 5.89 -8.35 6.86
C LEU A 42 5.81 -6.99 7.57
N LEU A 43 6.49 -5.96 7.06
CA LEU A 43 6.41 -4.60 7.58
C LEU A 43 5.02 -3.97 7.39
N SER A 44 4.27 -4.38 6.39
CA SER A 44 2.91 -3.89 6.14
C SER A 44 1.87 -4.46 7.10
N VAL A 45 2.11 -5.62 7.73
CA VAL A 45 1.14 -6.28 8.63
C VAL A 45 0.66 -5.37 9.77
N PRO A 46 1.55 -4.73 10.56
CA PRO A 46 1.11 -3.80 11.59
C PRO A 46 0.39 -2.56 11.03
N LEU A 47 0.79 -2.06 9.86
CA LEU A 47 0.11 -0.95 9.20
C LEU A 47 -1.30 -1.35 8.74
N ASN A 48 -1.46 -2.56 8.19
CA ASN A 48 -2.77 -3.09 7.84
C ASN A 48 -3.69 -3.20 9.06
N GLU A 49 -3.18 -3.69 10.21
CA GLU A 49 -3.95 -3.73 11.44
C GLU A 49 -4.35 -2.32 11.90
N ILE A 50 -3.43 -1.35 11.83
CA ILE A 50 -3.69 0.04 12.20
C ILE A 50 -4.75 0.66 11.28
N TYR A 51 -4.61 0.55 9.97
CA TYR A 51 -5.46 1.28 9.02
C TYR A 51 -6.77 0.57 8.68
N TYR A 52 -6.78 -0.76 8.69
CA TYR A 52 -7.90 -1.57 8.19
C TYR A 52 -8.41 -2.61 9.18
N GLY A 53 -7.60 -2.98 10.19
CA GLY A 53 -7.96 -3.88 11.27
C GLY A 53 -8.67 -3.16 12.43
N LYS A 54 -8.53 -3.69 13.64
CA LYS A 54 -9.06 -3.06 14.85
C LYS A 54 -8.40 -1.71 15.16
N GLY A 55 -7.13 -1.54 14.72
CA GLY A 55 -6.40 -0.30 14.84
C GLY A 55 -5.83 -0.05 16.23
N ILE A 56 -5.56 1.23 16.50
CA ILE A 56 -5.10 1.70 17.79
C ILE A 56 -6.29 1.75 18.74
N GLU A 57 -6.20 1.08 19.89
CA GLU A 57 -7.21 1.14 20.94
C GLU A 57 -7.24 2.54 21.58
N TYR A 58 -8.38 2.93 22.12
CA TYR A 58 -8.59 4.23 22.74
C TYR A 58 -9.16 4.12 24.15
N LYS A 59 -9.02 5.20 24.92
CA LYS A 59 -9.60 5.36 26.24
C LYS A 59 -11.04 5.85 26.09
N SER A 60 -11.99 5.20 26.74
CA SER A 60 -13.41 5.53 26.63
C SER A 60 -13.83 6.77 27.44
N ASP A 61 -12.96 7.28 28.30
CA ASP A 61 -13.24 8.40 29.22
C ASP A 61 -12.78 9.77 28.72
N ILE A 62 -11.99 9.80 27.64
CA ILE A 62 -11.47 11.05 27.05
C ILE A 62 -11.88 11.13 25.57
N SER A 63 -12.90 11.93 25.28
CA SER A 63 -13.44 12.12 23.95
C SER A 63 -13.46 13.58 23.51
N THR A 64 -13.68 13.81 22.21
CA THR A 64 -14.07 15.12 21.67
C THR A 64 -15.48 15.49 22.10
N SER A 65 -15.86 16.77 21.99
CA SER A 65 -17.17 17.29 22.37
C SER A 65 -18.34 16.64 21.61
N ASP A 66 -18.10 16.16 20.40
CA ASP A 66 -19.05 15.42 19.55
C ASP A 66 -19.11 13.92 19.84
N GLY A 67 -18.21 13.40 20.71
CA GLY A 67 -18.14 11.99 21.08
C GLY A 67 -17.65 11.05 20.00
N ASN A 68 -17.12 11.56 18.89
CA ASN A 68 -16.68 10.74 17.75
C ASN A 68 -15.24 10.24 17.89
N TYR A 69 -14.37 11.05 18.48
CA TYR A 69 -12.95 10.72 18.67
C TYR A 69 -12.61 10.56 20.13
N PHE A 70 -11.75 9.63 20.41
CA PHE A 70 -11.23 9.30 21.73
C PHE A 70 -9.70 9.33 21.75
N GLU A 71 -9.10 9.63 22.90
CA GLU A 71 -7.65 9.59 23.06
C GLU A 71 -7.13 8.17 22.90
N ALA A 72 -6.08 8.01 22.11
CA ALA A 72 -5.41 6.72 21.91
C ALA A 72 -4.87 6.17 23.23
N SER A 73 -4.99 4.85 23.43
CA SER A 73 -4.40 4.15 24.56
C SER A 73 -2.88 4.12 24.45
N TYR A 74 -2.18 4.57 25.47
CA TYR A 74 -0.72 4.52 25.53
C TYR A 74 -0.17 3.09 25.33
N THR A 75 -0.83 2.09 25.91
CA THR A 75 -0.43 0.69 25.76
C THR A 75 -0.53 0.24 24.31
N SER A 76 -1.58 0.65 23.61
CA SER A 76 -1.75 0.33 22.18
C SER A 76 -0.74 1.06 21.32
N LEU A 77 -0.50 2.33 21.57
CA LEU A 77 0.53 3.10 20.84
C LEU A 77 1.91 2.47 21.00
N LYS A 78 2.29 2.12 22.23
CA LYS A 78 3.57 1.46 22.53
C LYS A 78 3.70 0.09 21.85
N LYS A 79 2.61 -0.68 21.73
CA LYS A 79 2.59 -1.95 20.98
C LYS A 79 3.04 -1.79 19.55
N PHE A 80 2.66 -0.68 18.92
CA PHE A 80 3.02 -0.37 17.53
C PHE A 80 4.30 0.48 17.40
N GLY A 81 4.89 0.95 18.49
CA GLY A 81 6.07 1.83 18.49
C GLY A 81 5.77 3.24 17.98
N ILE A 82 4.54 3.74 18.24
CA ILE A 82 4.04 5.03 17.79
C ILE A 82 3.88 5.96 18.99
N GLU A 83 4.33 7.20 18.88
CA GLU A 83 4.10 8.28 19.85
C GLU A 83 3.31 9.43 19.21
N THR A 84 3.56 9.69 17.92
CA THR A 84 2.95 10.79 17.15
C THR A 84 2.40 10.28 15.83
N ILE A 85 1.60 11.11 15.15
CA ILE A 85 1.18 10.84 13.77
C ILE A 85 2.39 10.80 12.82
N ASP A 86 3.43 11.58 13.08
CA ASP A 86 4.65 11.59 12.25
C ASP A 86 5.35 10.22 12.28
N ASP A 87 5.31 9.49 13.41
CA ASP A 87 5.84 8.13 13.48
C ASP A 87 5.05 7.19 12.56
N LEU A 88 3.72 7.32 12.55
CA LEU A 88 2.85 6.53 11.67
C LEU A 88 3.08 6.87 10.19
N VAL A 89 3.26 8.14 9.85
CA VAL A 89 3.64 8.60 8.51
C VAL A 89 4.99 7.99 8.10
N ASN A 90 6.00 8.07 8.96
CA ASN A 90 7.32 7.52 8.71
C ASN A 90 7.31 5.99 8.54
N MET A 91 6.53 5.27 9.34
CA MET A 91 6.36 3.82 9.15
C MET A 91 5.74 3.49 7.79
N THR A 92 4.74 4.26 7.37
CA THR A 92 4.02 4.05 6.11
C THR A 92 4.91 4.31 4.90
N THR A 93 5.63 5.43 4.87
CA THR A 93 6.51 5.80 3.76
C THR A 93 7.75 4.90 3.61
N ARG A 94 8.12 4.15 4.66
CA ARG A 94 9.15 3.10 4.55
C ARG A 94 8.68 1.86 3.82
N VAL A 95 7.38 1.60 3.81
CA VAL A 95 6.79 0.39 3.25
C VAL A 95 6.21 0.65 1.87
N TYR A 96 5.51 1.76 1.71
CA TYR A 96 4.75 2.08 0.51
C TYR A 96 5.39 3.19 -0.31
N THR A 97 5.13 3.19 -1.62
CA THR A 97 5.48 4.30 -2.51
C THR A 97 4.86 5.60 -2.03
N SER A 98 5.42 6.73 -2.45
CA SER A 98 4.89 8.05 -2.10
C SER A 98 3.42 8.20 -2.52
N ASP A 99 3.06 7.75 -3.72
CA ASP A 99 1.69 7.86 -4.23
C ASP A 99 0.72 7.03 -3.41
N TYR A 100 1.05 5.76 -3.15
CA TYR A 100 0.19 4.89 -2.36
C TYR A 100 0.10 5.33 -0.88
N SER A 101 1.18 5.87 -0.32
CA SER A 101 1.18 6.46 1.02
C SER A 101 0.24 7.66 1.12
N ASN A 102 0.23 8.53 0.11
CA ASN A 102 -0.66 9.68 0.06
C ASN A 102 -2.13 9.26 0.05
N ASP A 103 -2.51 8.24 -0.73
CA ASP A 103 -3.88 7.68 -0.74
C ASP A 103 -4.30 7.18 0.65
N ILE A 104 -3.37 6.56 1.40
CA ILE A 104 -3.61 6.16 2.79
C ILE A 104 -3.81 7.40 3.67
N PHE A 105 -2.94 8.41 3.55
CA PHE A 105 -2.99 9.60 4.40
C PHE A 105 -4.27 10.40 4.20
N GLU A 106 -4.68 10.61 2.95
CA GLU A 106 -5.94 11.31 2.63
C GLU A 106 -7.17 10.69 3.30
N THR A 107 -7.18 9.35 3.40
CA THR A 107 -8.33 8.61 3.90
C THR A 107 -8.25 8.23 5.38
N LYS A 108 -7.03 8.14 5.95
CA LYS A 108 -6.82 7.60 7.30
C LYS A 108 -6.26 8.59 8.31
N ILE A 109 -5.56 9.65 7.85
CA ILE A 109 -4.89 10.61 8.75
C ILE A 109 -5.45 12.01 8.53
N GLY A 110 -6.17 12.53 9.52
CA GLY A 110 -6.70 13.89 9.50
C GLY A 110 -5.63 14.97 9.68
N GLY A 111 -5.76 16.07 8.96
CA GLY A 111 -4.92 17.25 9.09
C GLY A 111 -3.61 17.20 8.30
N VAL A 112 -3.29 16.11 7.61
CA VAL A 112 -2.11 16.02 6.75
C VAL A 112 -2.41 16.58 5.35
N TYR A 113 -3.67 16.43 4.89
CA TYR A 113 -4.14 16.92 3.57
C TYR A 113 -5.58 17.43 3.64
N SER A 114 -5.86 18.48 4.42
CA SER A 114 -7.16 19.14 4.33
C SER A 114 -7.20 20.10 3.15
N GLY A 115 -7.40 19.58 1.94
CA GLY A 115 -8.00 20.34 0.87
C GLY A 115 -9.47 20.56 1.20
N GLU A 116 -9.98 21.76 0.99
CA GLU A 116 -11.39 22.12 1.17
C GLU A 116 -12.29 21.12 0.42
N GLY A 117 -13.09 20.31 1.12
CA GLY A 117 -14.21 19.68 0.43
C GLY A 117 -14.83 18.38 0.91
N SER A 118 -14.25 17.54 1.73
CA SER A 118 -14.99 16.44 2.34
C SER A 118 -14.42 16.06 3.68
N PHE A 119 -15.18 16.30 4.74
CA PHE A 119 -14.93 15.73 6.06
C PHE A 119 -15.42 14.28 6.11
N GLU A 120 -14.78 13.38 5.35
CA GLU A 120 -14.77 12.00 5.77
C GLU A 120 -13.92 11.97 7.03
N LEU A 121 -14.52 11.51 8.14
CA LEU A 121 -13.86 11.47 9.43
C LEU A 121 -12.66 10.55 9.33
N SER A 122 -11.46 11.13 9.32
CA SER A 122 -10.22 10.38 9.27
C SER A 122 -10.12 9.44 10.48
N ARG A 123 -9.48 8.28 10.31
CA ARG A 123 -9.36 7.32 11.39
C ARG A 123 -8.54 7.84 12.56
N TYR A 124 -7.51 8.64 12.27
CA TYR A 124 -6.59 9.22 13.25
C TYR A 124 -6.31 10.69 12.96
N TYR A 125 -6.08 11.47 14.00
CA TYR A 125 -5.47 12.79 13.87
C TYR A 125 -4.62 13.16 15.08
N GLN A 126 -3.66 14.08 14.91
CA GLN A 126 -2.85 14.61 15.99
C GLN A 126 -3.56 15.80 16.65
N LYS A 127 -3.95 15.64 17.90
CA LYS A 127 -4.42 16.77 18.72
C LYS A 127 -3.21 17.59 19.14
N LYS A 128 -3.28 18.91 18.90
CA LYS A 128 -2.24 19.87 19.29
C LYS A 128 -2.77 20.84 20.33
N ASP A 129 -1.86 21.35 21.14
CA ASP A 129 -2.15 22.47 22.04
C ASP A 129 -2.41 23.73 21.19
N PRO A 130 -3.54 24.44 21.38
CA PRO A 130 -3.89 25.58 20.55
C PRO A 130 -2.99 26.81 20.77
N LEU A 131 -2.26 26.88 21.88
CA LEU A 131 -1.38 28.00 22.21
C LEU A 131 0.07 27.74 21.83
N SER A 132 0.60 26.55 22.17
CA SER A 132 1.99 26.19 21.91
C SER A 132 2.20 25.49 20.55
N GLY A 133 1.15 24.86 20.00
CA GLY A 133 1.23 24.02 18.81
C GLY A 133 1.85 22.65 19.09
N GLU A 134 2.20 22.33 20.35
CA GLU A 134 2.79 21.05 20.74
C GLU A 134 1.81 19.90 20.59
N ASN A 135 2.32 18.71 20.27
CA ASN A 135 1.53 17.49 20.17
C ASN A 135 1.06 17.06 21.56
N ILE A 136 -0.26 16.92 21.74
CA ILE A 136 -0.85 16.45 23.00
C ILE A 136 -1.04 14.93 22.95
N CYS A 137 -1.82 14.44 21.98
CA CYS A 137 -2.14 13.01 21.85
C CYS A 137 -2.64 12.69 20.45
N ILE A 138 -2.64 11.41 20.09
CA ILE A 138 -3.35 10.90 18.92
C ILE A 138 -4.80 10.66 19.29
N MET A 139 -5.72 11.12 18.44
CA MET A 139 -7.15 10.89 18.54
C MET A 139 -7.58 9.81 17.57
N VAL A 140 -8.45 8.90 18.02
CA VAL A 140 -8.93 7.73 17.27
C VAL A 140 -10.42 7.86 17.02
N TYR A 141 -10.85 7.71 15.78
CA TYR A 141 -12.27 7.69 15.41
C TYR A 141 -12.93 6.36 15.84
N SER A 142 -13.88 6.44 16.75
CA SER A 142 -14.49 5.27 17.41
C SER A 142 -15.38 4.41 16.51
N LEU A 143 -15.92 5.02 15.44
CA LEU A 143 -16.82 4.36 14.49
C LEU A 143 -16.10 3.88 13.21
N ALA A 144 -14.76 3.87 13.22
CA ALA A 144 -13.97 3.43 12.08
C ALA A 144 -14.31 1.97 11.72
N LYS A 145 -14.61 1.74 10.45
CA LYS A 145 -14.95 0.41 9.96
C LYS A 145 -13.73 -0.52 10.02
N VAL A 146 -13.93 -1.71 10.56
CA VAL A 146 -12.93 -2.79 10.59
C VAL A 146 -13.14 -3.67 9.36
N TYR A 147 -12.09 -3.81 8.55
CA TYR A 147 -12.09 -4.62 7.34
C TYR A 147 -11.34 -5.93 7.52
N LEU A 148 -10.31 -5.95 8.39
CA LEU A 148 -9.48 -7.13 8.66
C LEU A 148 -9.90 -7.75 9.99
N GLU A 149 -10.54 -8.89 9.92
CA GLU A 149 -11.00 -9.64 11.10
C GLU A 149 -10.44 -11.06 11.15
N ASP A 150 -9.88 -11.53 10.02
CA ASP A 150 -9.40 -12.89 9.87
C ASP A 150 -7.88 -12.95 10.01
N GLU A 151 -7.38 -14.07 10.48
CA GLU A 151 -5.94 -14.34 10.57
C GLU A 151 -5.41 -14.76 9.20
N VAL A 152 -4.41 -14.04 8.68
CA VAL A 152 -3.77 -14.29 7.39
C VAL A 152 -2.35 -14.79 7.61
N ALA A 153 -1.99 -15.91 6.95
CA ALA A 153 -0.64 -16.43 6.93
C ALA A 153 -0.13 -16.51 5.49
N TYR A 154 0.89 -15.73 5.16
CA TYR A 154 1.53 -15.72 3.85
C TYR A 154 2.51 -16.90 3.71
N ASP A 155 2.54 -17.52 2.53
CA ASP A 155 3.51 -18.56 2.15
C ASP A 155 4.56 -17.95 1.21
N PHE A 156 5.60 -17.38 1.79
CA PHE A 156 6.68 -16.75 1.01
C PHE A 156 7.50 -17.77 0.22
N SER A 157 7.51 -19.04 0.62
CA SER A 157 8.21 -20.11 -0.12
C SER A 157 7.54 -20.42 -1.47
N GLY A 158 6.24 -20.16 -1.57
CA GLY A 158 5.45 -20.31 -2.79
C GLY A 158 5.38 -19.08 -3.67
N MET A 159 6.13 -18.02 -3.34
CA MET A 159 6.11 -16.74 -4.03
C MET A 159 6.65 -16.83 -5.46
N THR A 160 5.97 -16.15 -6.40
CA THR A 160 6.35 -16.14 -7.82
C THR A 160 6.40 -14.70 -8.35
N VAL A 161 7.51 -14.33 -9.00
CA VAL A 161 7.61 -13.08 -9.75
C VAL A 161 6.90 -13.25 -11.08
N LEU A 162 5.89 -12.40 -11.33
CA LEU A 162 5.02 -12.50 -12.53
C LEU A 162 5.57 -11.72 -13.73
N GLY A 163 6.52 -10.82 -13.51
CA GLY A 163 7.10 -9.93 -14.52
C GLY A 163 6.96 -8.46 -14.16
N SER A 164 7.32 -7.58 -15.09
CA SER A 164 7.27 -6.14 -14.91
C SER A 164 6.40 -5.44 -15.94
N LYS A 165 5.89 -4.25 -15.59
CA LYS A 165 5.23 -3.32 -16.51
C LYS A 165 5.65 -1.89 -16.14
N GLY A 166 6.46 -1.27 -16.98
CA GLY A 166 7.12 -0.01 -16.67
C GLY A 166 8.11 -0.19 -15.50
N GLU A 167 7.97 0.62 -14.48
CA GLU A 167 8.82 0.57 -13.27
C GLU A 167 8.31 -0.42 -12.21
N ARG A 168 7.10 -0.97 -12.38
CA ARG A 168 6.45 -1.85 -11.43
C ARG A 168 6.74 -3.31 -11.73
N VAL A 169 7.21 -4.04 -10.70
CA VAL A 169 7.36 -5.49 -10.71
C VAL A 169 6.20 -6.12 -9.93
N PHE A 170 5.62 -7.19 -10.47
CA PHE A 170 4.49 -7.88 -9.86
C PHE A 170 4.93 -9.21 -9.27
N VAL A 171 4.45 -9.47 -8.06
CA VAL A 171 4.71 -10.69 -7.31
C VAL A 171 3.39 -11.29 -6.85
N GLU A 172 3.22 -12.60 -7.03
CA GLU A 172 2.11 -13.36 -6.47
C GLU A 172 2.57 -14.12 -5.23
N ILE A 173 1.84 -13.97 -4.14
CA ILE A 173 2.14 -14.59 -2.84
C ILE A 173 0.95 -15.45 -2.42
N PRO A 174 1.10 -16.78 -2.32
CA PRO A 174 0.09 -17.63 -1.73
C PRO A 174 -0.15 -17.27 -0.25
N TYR A 175 -1.38 -17.41 0.21
CA TYR A 175 -1.71 -17.23 1.62
C TYR A 175 -2.84 -18.15 2.06
N THR A 176 -2.96 -18.32 3.38
CA THR A 176 -4.09 -18.97 4.01
C THR A 176 -4.81 -18.00 4.91
N VAL A 177 -6.14 -18.04 4.89
CA VAL A 177 -7.01 -17.27 5.80
C VAL A 177 -7.70 -18.24 6.72
N LYS A 178 -7.60 -18.00 8.02
CA LYS A 178 -8.38 -18.69 9.04
C LYS A 178 -9.53 -17.79 9.46
N THR A 179 -10.73 -18.17 9.07
CA THR A 179 -11.94 -17.41 9.36
C THR A 179 -12.40 -17.62 10.81
N LYS A 180 -13.24 -16.72 11.33
CA LYS A 180 -13.77 -16.78 12.71
C LYS A 180 -14.50 -18.07 13.05
N ASP A 181 -15.11 -18.74 12.06
CA ASP A 181 -15.76 -20.05 12.20
C ASP A 181 -14.75 -21.23 12.14
N GLY A 182 -13.45 -20.93 12.14
CA GLY A 182 -12.35 -21.92 12.18
C GLY A 182 -12.04 -22.59 10.84
N LYS A 183 -12.66 -22.17 9.73
CA LYS A 183 -12.34 -22.69 8.41
C LYS A 183 -11.06 -22.06 7.87
N THR A 184 -10.25 -22.87 7.18
CA THR A 184 -9.06 -22.40 6.48
C THR A 184 -9.31 -22.39 4.98
N GLN A 185 -9.03 -21.23 4.35
CA GLN A 185 -9.12 -21.06 2.92
C GLN A 185 -7.74 -20.72 2.36
N LYS A 186 -7.41 -21.27 1.19
CA LYS A 186 -6.17 -20.95 0.45
C LYS A 186 -6.50 -20.00 -0.69
N SER A 187 -5.65 -19.01 -0.89
CA SER A 187 -5.74 -18.05 -2.00
C SER A 187 -4.36 -17.50 -2.33
N SER A 188 -4.27 -16.53 -3.22
CA SER A 188 -3.05 -15.76 -3.47
C SER A 188 -3.37 -14.27 -3.55
N ILE A 189 -2.38 -13.44 -3.26
CA ILE A 189 -2.42 -11.99 -3.46
C ILE A 189 -1.37 -11.60 -4.49
N LYS A 190 -1.73 -10.67 -5.38
CA LYS A 190 -0.76 -10.03 -6.28
C LYS A 190 -0.42 -8.66 -5.71
N ILE A 191 0.87 -8.40 -5.56
CA ILE A 191 1.40 -7.12 -5.10
C ILE A 191 2.23 -6.49 -6.20
N GLY A 192 2.29 -5.16 -6.21
CA GLY A 192 3.19 -4.36 -7.04
C GLY A 192 4.32 -3.79 -6.20
N LEU A 193 5.54 -3.84 -6.73
CA LEU A 193 6.72 -3.21 -6.14
C LEU A 193 7.31 -2.22 -7.14
N ILE A 194 7.81 -1.10 -6.63
CA ILE A 194 8.60 -0.10 -7.38
C ILE A 194 9.91 0.09 -6.63
N GLU A 195 11.02 0.13 -7.36
CA GLU A 195 12.31 0.47 -6.81
C GLU A 195 12.49 2.00 -6.86
N GLU A 196 12.52 2.62 -5.69
CA GLU A 196 12.81 4.03 -5.50
C GLU A 196 14.30 4.23 -5.11
N GLU A 197 14.75 5.49 -4.97
CA GLU A 197 16.15 5.80 -4.56
C GLU A 197 16.57 5.12 -3.25
N CYS A 198 15.62 4.90 -2.34
CA CYS A 198 15.85 4.29 -1.02
C CYS A 198 15.53 2.79 -0.99
N GLY A 199 15.43 2.12 -2.15
CA GLY A 199 15.13 0.69 -2.29
C GLY A 199 13.67 0.41 -2.66
N TRP A 200 13.30 -0.85 -2.64
CA TRP A 200 11.97 -1.31 -3.01
C TRP A 200 10.86 -0.78 -2.11
N ARG A 201 9.68 -0.50 -2.69
CA ARG A 201 8.46 -0.08 -2.00
C ARG A 201 7.26 -0.81 -2.56
N LEU A 202 6.26 -1.04 -1.74
CA LEU A 202 4.95 -1.53 -2.15
C LEU A 202 4.15 -0.42 -2.83
N ASP A 203 3.58 -0.74 -3.99
CA ASP A 203 2.68 0.13 -4.74
C ASP A 203 1.28 -0.48 -4.85
N SER A 204 0.90 -1.23 -3.84
CA SER A 204 -0.38 -1.91 -3.75
C SER A 204 -0.68 -2.33 -2.31
N PRO A 205 -1.97 -2.58 -1.97
CA PRO A 205 -2.32 -3.19 -0.69
C PRO A 205 -1.76 -4.62 -0.57
N THR A 206 -1.50 -5.05 0.66
CA THR A 206 -1.03 -6.40 0.98
C THR A 206 -2.04 -7.24 1.74
N TYR A 207 -3.20 -6.70 2.11
CA TYR A 207 -4.19 -7.45 2.87
C TYR A 207 -5.17 -8.21 1.96
N ALA A 208 -5.37 -9.47 2.30
CA ALA A 208 -5.95 -10.51 1.45
C ALA A 208 -7.42 -10.35 1.05
N LYS A 209 -8.23 -9.56 1.74
CA LYS A 209 -9.65 -9.37 1.43
C LYS A 209 -9.95 -8.33 0.35
N TYR A 210 -8.95 -7.72 -0.26
CA TYR A 210 -9.14 -6.57 -1.14
C TYR A 210 -8.91 -6.89 -2.62
N ASN A 211 -9.33 -8.07 -3.06
CA ASN A 211 -9.39 -8.37 -4.50
C ASN A 211 -10.28 -7.36 -5.28
N GLU A 212 -11.32 -6.81 -4.64
CA GLU A 212 -12.16 -5.76 -5.23
C GLU A 212 -11.37 -4.48 -5.56
N TYR A 213 -10.31 -4.16 -4.80
CA TYR A 213 -9.46 -2.99 -5.09
C TYR A 213 -8.46 -3.26 -6.22
N LEU A 214 -8.01 -4.50 -6.37
CA LEU A 214 -7.18 -4.91 -7.51
C LEU A 214 -7.98 -4.86 -8.82
N ASP A 215 -9.26 -5.19 -8.79
CA ASP A 215 -10.14 -5.05 -9.95
C ASP A 215 -10.35 -3.57 -10.30
N TYR A 216 -10.54 -2.71 -9.31
CA TYR A 216 -10.61 -1.26 -9.49
C TYR A 216 -9.28 -0.68 -10.02
N TYR A 217 -8.14 -1.13 -9.49
CA TYR A 217 -6.80 -0.69 -9.93
C TYR A 217 -6.49 -1.18 -11.35
N ASN A 218 -6.86 -2.41 -11.68
CA ASN A 218 -6.75 -2.97 -13.03
C ASN A 218 -7.66 -2.22 -14.03
N ASP A 219 -8.85 -1.82 -13.62
CA ASP A 219 -9.76 -1.01 -14.43
C ASP A 219 -9.23 0.41 -14.67
N LEU A 220 -8.57 1.03 -13.71
CA LEU A 220 -7.91 2.33 -13.89
C LEU A 220 -6.70 2.24 -14.84
N GLN A 221 -5.94 1.14 -14.79
CA GLN A 221 -4.80 0.91 -15.71
C GLN A 221 -5.26 0.61 -17.14
N ASN A 222 -6.42 -0.02 -17.31
CA ASN A 222 -6.99 -0.35 -18.62
C ASN A 222 -7.71 0.83 -19.29
N LYS A 223 -7.99 1.92 -18.56
CA LYS A 223 -8.63 3.15 -19.07
C LYS A 223 -7.64 4.24 -19.49
N LYS A 224 -6.34 4.02 -19.36
CA LYS A 224 -5.26 4.84 -19.90
C LYS A 224 -4.66 4.20 -21.13
#